data_77c5f5419b2e7b398bb6ff658337e6f6
#
_entry.id   77c5f5419b2e7b398bb6ff658337e6f6
#
_cell.length_a   1.000
_cell.length_b   1.000
_cell.length_c   1.000
_cell.angle_alpha   90.00
_cell.angle_beta   90.00
_cell.angle_gamma   90.00
#
_symmetry.space_group_name_H-M   'P 1'
#
loop_
_entity.id
_entity.type
_entity.pdbx_description
1 polymer ?
#
loop_
_entity_poly.entity_id
_entity_poly.type
_entity_poly.pdbx_seq_one_letter_code
_entity_poly.pdbx_strand_id
1 'polypeptide(L)'
;CAYELKRLAPETKVLMIEKGRSIEARQCPKRKTKVCVGCKPCSITTGFAGAGAFSDGKLSLSPDVGGTLPEILGYDKATELIHEADEIYLKFGADKKVYGIEDEQAITDIRTKAIRANLKLIECPIRHLGTEEGYKIYTRLQHHLEEVGVEIQFMTMVNDILVEDGVAKGVVTDKGETFYADHIVSGVGREGSEWFSKICKEHD
;
A
#
# COMPACT_ATOMS: atom_id res chain seq x y z
N CYS A 1 -3.57 -0.26 -8.04
CA CYS A 1 -3.62 0.41 -9.33
C CYS A 1 -3.10 -0.50 -10.46
N ALA A 2 -1.80 -0.87 -10.51
CA ALA A 2 -1.21 -1.67 -11.59
C ALA A 2 -1.96 -2.99 -11.86
N TYR A 3 -2.33 -3.71 -10.80
CA TYR A 3 -3.14 -4.93 -10.89
C TYR A 3 -4.45 -4.68 -11.64
N GLU A 4 -5.23 -3.66 -11.25
CA GLU A 4 -6.51 -3.35 -11.87
C GLU A 4 -6.35 -2.81 -13.30
N LEU A 5 -5.33 -2.00 -13.56
CA LEU A 5 -5.03 -1.55 -14.92
C LEU A 5 -4.78 -2.73 -15.85
N LYS A 6 -3.96 -3.68 -15.45
CA LYS A 6 -3.67 -4.87 -16.28
C LYS A 6 -4.87 -5.81 -16.39
N ARG A 7 -5.76 -5.86 -15.36
CA ARG A 7 -7.00 -6.63 -15.41
C ARG A 7 -8.03 -6.02 -16.39
N LEU A 8 -8.17 -4.70 -16.39
CA LEU A 8 -9.18 -3.97 -17.18
C LEU A 8 -8.70 -3.63 -18.60
N ALA A 9 -7.42 -3.36 -18.74
CA ALA A 9 -6.78 -2.95 -20.00
C ALA A 9 -5.40 -3.65 -20.13
N PRO A 10 -5.36 -4.94 -20.51
CA PRO A 10 -4.13 -5.74 -20.52
C PRO A 10 -3.01 -5.14 -21.37
N GLU A 11 -3.37 -4.43 -22.45
CA GLU A 11 -2.41 -3.81 -23.38
C GLU A 11 -1.76 -2.53 -22.83
N THR A 12 -2.26 -1.99 -21.71
CA THR A 12 -1.68 -0.78 -21.11
C THR A 12 -0.25 -1.07 -20.65
N LYS A 13 0.70 -0.24 -21.09
CA LYS A 13 2.08 -0.29 -20.59
C LYS A 13 2.12 0.33 -19.19
N VAL A 14 2.61 -0.43 -18.23
CA VAL A 14 2.71 0.00 -16.84
C VAL A 14 4.15 -0.15 -16.38
N LEU A 15 4.75 0.96 -15.96
CA LEU A 15 6.04 0.99 -15.26
C LEU A 15 5.79 1.36 -13.79
N MET A 16 6.28 0.53 -12.88
CA MET A 16 6.35 0.81 -11.46
C MET A 16 7.80 1.13 -11.08
N ILE A 17 8.03 2.26 -10.45
CA ILE A 17 9.35 2.65 -9.93
C ILE A 17 9.31 2.53 -8.41
N GLU A 18 10.20 1.71 -7.85
CA GLU A 18 10.30 1.43 -6.42
C GLU A 18 11.71 1.77 -5.91
N LYS A 19 11.77 2.65 -4.93
CA LYS A 19 13.02 3.09 -4.30
C LYS A 19 13.79 1.96 -3.63
N GLY A 20 13.10 0.97 -3.11
CA GLY A 20 13.69 -0.17 -2.41
C GLY A 20 13.81 -1.41 -3.28
N ARG A 21 13.89 -2.54 -2.62
CA ARG A 21 14.15 -3.85 -3.24
C ARG A 21 12.85 -4.60 -3.53
N SER A 22 12.94 -5.60 -4.43
CA SER A 22 11.89 -6.62 -4.60
C SER A 22 11.62 -7.32 -3.27
N ILE A 23 10.43 -7.90 -3.12
CA ILE A 23 10.02 -8.53 -1.86
C ILE A 23 11.03 -9.59 -1.38
N GLU A 24 11.56 -10.41 -2.29
CA GLU A 24 12.51 -11.48 -1.98
C GLU A 24 13.90 -10.96 -1.58
N ALA A 25 14.31 -9.82 -2.13
CA ALA A 25 15.59 -9.19 -1.83
C ALA A 25 15.55 -8.31 -0.55
N ARG A 26 14.38 -8.12 0.06
CA ARG A 26 14.22 -7.33 1.28
C ARG A 26 14.67 -8.12 2.52
N GLN A 27 15.96 -8.07 2.81
CA GLN A 27 16.56 -8.73 3.98
C GLN A 27 17.14 -7.70 4.93
N CYS A 28 16.76 -7.78 6.22
CA CYS A 28 17.32 -6.92 7.25
C CYS A 28 18.48 -7.62 7.98
N PRO A 29 19.70 -7.09 7.91
CA PRO A 29 20.86 -7.66 8.60
C PRO A 29 20.65 -7.80 10.12
N LYS A 30 19.90 -6.88 10.74
CA LYS A 30 19.58 -6.91 12.18
C LYS A 30 18.92 -8.23 12.61
N ARG A 31 18.17 -8.90 11.73
CA ARG A 31 17.56 -10.20 12.07
C ARG A 31 18.61 -11.27 12.43
N LYS A 32 19.78 -11.22 11.78
CA LYS A 32 20.92 -12.14 12.02
C LYS A 32 21.90 -11.57 13.05
N THR A 33 22.31 -10.33 12.87
CA THR A 33 23.39 -9.70 13.65
C THR A 33 22.94 -9.08 14.97
N LYS A 34 21.61 -8.91 15.16
CA LYS A 34 20.96 -8.16 16.27
C LYS A 34 21.30 -6.66 16.31
N VAL A 35 22.14 -6.17 15.40
CA VAL A 35 22.55 -4.77 15.30
C VAL A 35 22.01 -4.16 14.00
N CYS A 36 21.44 -2.95 14.10
CA CYS A 36 21.01 -2.19 12.94
C CYS A 36 22.22 -1.51 12.28
N VAL A 37 22.41 -1.77 10.99
CA VAL A 37 23.54 -1.22 10.20
C VAL A 37 23.17 0.03 9.40
N GLY A 38 21.95 0.57 9.57
CA GLY A 38 21.51 1.81 8.91
C GLY A 38 21.42 1.72 7.38
N CYS A 39 20.88 0.62 6.85
CA CYS A 39 20.74 0.42 5.40
C CYS A 39 19.99 1.59 4.73
N LYS A 40 20.42 1.96 3.53
CA LYS A 40 19.76 2.96 2.68
C LYS A 40 19.50 2.38 1.29
N PRO A 41 18.23 2.21 0.90
CA PRO A 41 17.02 2.33 1.73
C PRO A 41 16.89 1.20 2.77
N CYS A 42 16.09 1.46 3.82
CA CYS A 42 15.83 0.46 4.87
C CYS A 42 14.98 -0.69 4.34
N SER A 43 15.49 -1.91 4.36
CA SER A 43 14.77 -3.09 3.84
C SER A 43 13.48 -3.44 4.61
N ILE A 44 13.24 -2.90 5.80
CA ILE A 44 12.01 -3.13 6.57
C ILE A 44 10.91 -2.15 6.15
N THR A 45 11.27 -0.88 5.94
CA THR A 45 10.26 0.16 5.68
C THR A 45 10.07 0.48 4.20
N THR A 46 11.07 0.14 3.35
CA THR A 46 11.14 0.56 1.94
C THR A 46 11.36 -0.65 1.04
N GLY A 47 10.67 -0.69 -0.09
CA GLY A 47 10.67 -1.78 -1.05
C GLY A 47 9.27 -2.25 -1.39
N PHE A 48 9.14 -3.23 -2.28
CA PHE A 48 7.84 -3.74 -2.70
C PHE A 48 6.95 -4.08 -1.49
N ALA A 49 5.69 -3.68 -1.54
CA ALA A 49 4.71 -3.76 -0.45
C ALA A 49 5.00 -2.89 0.78
N GLY A 50 5.98 -1.98 0.73
CA GLY A 50 6.25 -1.00 1.77
C GLY A 50 6.52 -1.60 3.16
N ALA A 51 6.23 -0.86 4.22
CA ALA A 51 6.38 -1.32 5.59
C ALA A 51 5.39 -2.45 5.96
N GLY A 52 4.27 -2.56 5.24
CA GLY A 52 3.25 -3.59 5.44
C GLY A 52 3.78 -5.02 5.30
N ALA A 53 4.75 -5.22 4.42
CA ALA A 53 5.35 -6.55 4.17
C ALA A 53 6.04 -7.18 5.41
N PHE A 54 6.40 -6.38 6.40
CA PHE A 54 7.09 -6.84 7.61
C PHE A 54 6.36 -6.47 8.90
N SER A 55 5.11 -6.07 8.79
CA SER A 55 4.19 -5.84 9.90
C SER A 55 3.28 -7.05 10.12
N ASP A 56 2.38 -6.95 11.08
CA ASP A 56 1.30 -7.94 11.29
C ASP A 56 0.36 -8.06 10.08
N GLY A 57 0.36 -7.08 9.17
CA GLY A 57 -0.49 -7.08 7.99
C GLY A 57 -1.98 -7.07 8.36
N LYS A 58 -2.42 -6.08 9.11
CA LYS A 58 -3.84 -5.89 9.43
C LYS A 58 -4.51 -5.05 8.35
N LEU A 59 -5.49 -5.62 7.67
CA LEU A 59 -6.36 -4.91 6.75
C LEU A 59 -7.62 -4.50 7.49
N SER A 60 -7.85 -3.21 7.62
CA SER A 60 -9.08 -2.64 8.12
C SER A 60 -10.16 -2.74 7.04
N LEU A 61 -11.27 -3.40 7.33
CA LEU A 61 -12.37 -3.61 6.40
C LEU A 61 -13.54 -2.64 6.65
N SER A 62 -13.25 -1.52 7.28
CA SER A 62 -14.24 -0.49 7.57
C SER A 62 -13.76 0.86 7.07
N PRO A 63 -14.62 1.65 6.41
CA PRO A 63 -14.31 3.01 6.01
C PRO A 63 -14.28 4.00 7.19
N ASP A 64 -14.73 3.60 8.38
CA ASP A 64 -14.72 4.42 9.59
C ASP A 64 -13.33 4.53 10.24
N VAL A 65 -12.35 3.78 9.75
CA VAL A 65 -11.00 3.73 10.32
C VAL A 65 -9.96 3.93 9.22
N GLY A 66 -9.08 4.91 9.40
CA GLY A 66 -7.88 5.04 8.57
C GLY A 66 -7.97 6.04 7.43
N GLY A 67 -8.51 7.21 7.66
CA GLY A 67 -8.45 8.32 6.71
C GLY A 67 -9.81 8.94 6.40
N THR A 68 -9.87 9.75 5.37
CA THR A 68 -11.02 10.57 4.97
C THR A 68 -11.62 10.13 3.63
N LEU A 69 -11.40 8.89 3.22
CA LEU A 69 -11.88 8.37 1.95
C LEU A 69 -13.41 8.51 1.78
N PRO A 70 -14.24 8.27 2.83
CA PRO A 70 -15.68 8.49 2.75
C PRO A 70 -16.09 9.96 2.49
N GLU A 71 -15.30 10.92 2.93
CA GLU A 71 -15.54 12.35 2.68
C GLU A 71 -15.35 12.73 1.21
N ILE A 72 -14.46 12.00 0.52
CA ILE A 72 -14.11 12.24 -0.88
C ILE A 72 -15.05 11.48 -1.84
N LEU A 73 -15.34 10.22 -1.55
CA LEU A 73 -16.04 9.30 -2.46
C LEU A 73 -17.47 8.95 -2.04
N GLY A 74 -17.87 9.31 -0.82
CA GLY A 74 -19.06 8.78 -0.17
C GLY A 74 -18.80 7.42 0.50
N TYR A 75 -19.65 7.11 1.50
CA TYR A 75 -19.49 5.93 2.36
C TYR A 75 -19.57 4.60 1.59
N ASP A 76 -20.58 4.49 0.72
CA ASP A 76 -20.85 3.26 -0.03
C ASP A 76 -19.71 2.94 -1.00
N LYS A 77 -19.22 3.96 -1.74
CA LYS A 77 -18.11 3.75 -2.66
C LYS A 77 -16.79 3.46 -1.95
N ALA A 78 -16.54 4.10 -0.82
CA ALA A 78 -15.38 3.78 0.01
C ALA A 78 -15.42 2.33 0.52
N THR A 79 -16.59 1.86 0.96
CA THR A 79 -16.82 0.47 1.39
C THR A 79 -16.58 -0.52 0.25
N GLU A 80 -17.15 -0.25 -0.93
CA GLU A 80 -16.95 -1.08 -2.14
C GLU A 80 -15.45 -1.23 -2.45
N LEU A 81 -14.70 -0.13 -2.50
CA LEU A 81 -13.27 -0.15 -2.81
C LEU A 81 -12.42 -0.87 -1.75
N ILE A 82 -12.80 -0.79 -0.47
CA ILE A 82 -12.16 -1.56 0.60
C ILE A 82 -12.37 -3.06 0.36
N HIS A 83 -13.59 -3.48 0.01
CA HIS A 83 -13.86 -4.87 -0.31
C HIS A 83 -13.14 -5.34 -1.56
N GLU A 84 -13.10 -4.55 -2.63
CA GLU A 84 -12.31 -4.87 -3.82
C GLU A 84 -10.82 -5.06 -3.48
N ALA A 85 -10.26 -4.19 -2.63
CA ALA A 85 -8.88 -4.34 -2.18
C ALA A 85 -8.69 -5.63 -1.37
N ASP A 86 -9.62 -5.98 -0.49
CA ASP A 86 -9.60 -7.23 0.29
C ASP A 86 -9.66 -8.47 -0.60
N GLU A 87 -10.50 -8.47 -1.63
CA GLU A 87 -10.61 -9.55 -2.61
C GLU A 87 -9.28 -9.81 -3.34
N ILE A 88 -8.48 -8.76 -3.59
CA ILE A 88 -7.14 -8.94 -4.16
C ILE A 88 -6.27 -9.75 -3.20
N TYR A 89 -6.27 -9.42 -1.90
CA TYR A 89 -5.51 -10.19 -0.91
C TYR A 89 -5.98 -11.63 -0.78
N LEU A 90 -7.30 -11.86 -0.80
CA LEU A 90 -7.88 -13.20 -0.80
C LEU A 90 -7.45 -14.00 -2.02
N LYS A 91 -7.44 -13.40 -3.21
CA LYS A 91 -6.99 -14.03 -4.46
C LYS A 91 -5.52 -14.47 -4.37
N PHE A 92 -4.68 -13.71 -3.68
CA PHE A 92 -3.27 -14.04 -3.47
C PHE A 92 -3.02 -14.87 -2.22
N GLY A 93 -4.08 -15.40 -1.58
CA GLY A 93 -4.00 -16.43 -0.56
C GLY A 93 -4.05 -15.92 0.88
N ALA A 94 -4.66 -14.76 1.12
CA ALA A 94 -5.01 -14.35 2.46
C ALA A 94 -6.06 -15.30 3.09
N ASP A 95 -6.00 -15.45 4.41
CA ASP A 95 -7.02 -16.23 5.15
C ASP A 95 -8.38 -15.52 5.05
N LYS A 96 -9.42 -16.32 4.88
CA LYS A 96 -10.80 -15.83 4.81
C LYS A 96 -11.35 -15.34 6.15
N LYS A 97 -10.67 -15.65 7.25
CA LYS A 97 -11.12 -15.26 8.59
C LYS A 97 -11.08 -13.73 8.75
N VAL A 98 -12.19 -13.19 9.26
CA VAL A 98 -12.32 -11.78 9.64
C VAL A 98 -12.49 -11.72 11.16
N TYR A 99 -11.73 -10.88 11.81
CA TYR A 99 -11.77 -10.68 13.25
C TYR A 99 -12.63 -9.47 13.60
N GLY A 100 -13.22 -9.51 14.78
CA GLY A 100 -14.04 -8.41 15.33
C GLY A 100 -15.51 -8.46 14.92
N ILE A 101 -15.98 -9.59 14.37
CA ILE A 101 -17.40 -9.83 13.99
C ILE A 101 -17.94 -11.15 14.55
N GLU A 102 -17.11 -11.96 15.20
CA GLU A 102 -17.41 -13.36 15.53
C GLU A 102 -18.39 -13.51 16.72
N ASP A 103 -18.41 -12.53 17.62
CA ASP A 103 -19.22 -12.56 18.87
C ASP A 103 -20.03 -11.28 19.01
N GLU A 104 -21.23 -11.27 18.43
CA GLU A 104 -22.14 -10.11 18.46
C GLU A 104 -22.54 -9.72 19.87
N GLN A 105 -22.67 -10.70 20.80
CA GLN A 105 -23.02 -10.42 22.18
C GLN A 105 -21.88 -9.69 22.90
N ALA A 106 -20.63 -10.15 22.74
CA ALA A 106 -19.47 -9.48 23.30
C ALA A 106 -19.28 -8.07 22.74
N ILE A 107 -19.51 -7.88 21.44
CA ILE A 107 -19.45 -6.56 20.78
C ILE A 107 -20.51 -5.63 21.38
N THR A 108 -21.74 -6.12 21.57
CA THR A 108 -22.84 -5.37 22.15
C THR A 108 -22.55 -4.99 23.61
N ASP A 109 -21.98 -5.90 24.38
CA ASP A 109 -21.58 -5.64 25.77
C ASP A 109 -20.48 -4.58 25.86
N ILE A 110 -19.48 -4.63 24.96
CA ILE A 110 -18.42 -3.61 24.88
C ILE A 110 -19.02 -2.26 24.46
N ARG A 111 -19.89 -2.25 23.45
CA ARG A 111 -20.61 -1.03 23.01
C ARG A 111 -21.39 -0.40 24.15
N THR A 112 -22.13 -1.21 24.92
CA THR A 112 -22.88 -0.75 26.08
C THR A 112 -21.99 -0.16 27.17
N LYS A 113 -20.85 -0.81 27.46
CA LYS A 113 -19.86 -0.29 28.42
C LYS A 113 -19.24 1.02 27.94
N ALA A 114 -18.91 1.11 26.66
CA ALA A 114 -18.38 2.33 26.05
C ALA A 114 -19.33 3.50 26.19
N ILE A 115 -20.62 3.31 25.85
CA ILE A 115 -21.66 4.34 25.97
C ILE A 115 -21.79 4.81 27.45
N ARG A 116 -21.82 3.88 28.42
CA ARG A 116 -21.86 4.21 29.84
C ARG A 116 -20.65 4.99 30.32
N ALA A 117 -19.51 4.82 29.66
CA ALA A 117 -18.26 5.56 29.93
C ALA A 117 -18.14 6.85 29.08
N ASN A 118 -19.20 7.26 28.41
CA ASN A 118 -19.19 8.39 27.46
C ASN A 118 -18.16 8.24 26.33
N LEU A 119 -17.95 7.00 25.88
CA LEU A 119 -17.10 6.62 24.75
C LEU A 119 -17.94 6.04 23.60
N LYS A 120 -17.40 6.05 22.39
CA LYS A 120 -17.99 5.41 21.23
C LYS A 120 -17.12 4.24 20.79
N LEU A 121 -17.71 3.05 20.67
CA LEU A 121 -17.05 1.93 19.98
C LEU A 121 -17.13 2.17 18.47
N ILE A 122 -15.99 2.17 17.81
CA ILE A 122 -15.91 2.13 16.35
C ILE A 122 -15.65 0.68 15.94
N GLU A 123 -16.58 0.10 15.21
CA GLU A 123 -16.44 -1.27 14.70
C GLU A 123 -15.47 -1.28 13.53
N CYS A 124 -14.45 -2.10 13.65
CA CYS A 124 -13.43 -2.24 12.63
C CYS A 124 -13.14 -3.72 12.38
N PRO A 125 -13.90 -4.37 11.49
CA PRO A 125 -13.56 -5.71 11.04
C PRO A 125 -12.14 -5.73 10.46
N ILE A 126 -11.37 -6.75 10.82
CA ILE A 126 -9.95 -6.85 10.45
C ILE A 126 -9.69 -8.21 9.81
N ARG A 127 -9.05 -8.18 8.63
CA ARG A 127 -8.34 -9.35 8.10
C ARG A 127 -6.89 -9.29 8.53
N HIS A 128 -6.42 -10.35 9.17
CA HIS A 128 -5.06 -10.45 9.66
C HIS A 128 -4.23 -11.32 8.72
N LEU A 129 -3.27 -10.73 8.01
CA LEU A 129 -2.42 -11.48 7.07
C LEU A 129 -1.33 -12.26 7.82
N GLY A 130 -0.83 -11.72 8.94
CA GLY A 130 0.36 -12.23 9.62
C GLY A 130 1.65 -11.94 8.86
N THR A 131 2.79 -11.99 9.55
CA THR A 131 4.09 -11.59 8.96
C THR A 131 4.57 -12.59 7.91
N GLU A 132 4.45 -13.89 8.16
CA GLU A 132 4.96 -14.93 7.25
C GLU A 132 4.05 -15.11 6.04
N GLU A 133 2.74 -15.19 6.25
CA GLU A 133 1.76 -15.32 5.14
C GLU A 133 1.69 -14.02 4.33
N GLY A 134 1.79 -12.87 4.97
CA GLY A 134 1.89 -11.57 4.28
C GLY A 134 3.05 -11.54 3.29
N TYR A 135 4.22 -12.03 3.69
CA TYR A 135 5.37 -12.16 2.77
C TYR A 135 5.03 -13.01 1.54
N LYS A 136 4.40 -14.17 1.73
CA LYS A 136 4.02 -15.08 0.63
C LYS A 136 2.98 -14.45 -0.30
N ILE A 137 2.01 -13.73 0.27
CA ILE A 137 0.96 -13.02 -0.49
C ILE A 137 1.62 -11.96 -1.38
N TYR A 138 2.49 -11.13 -0.81
CA TYR A 138 3.18 -10.08 -1.56
C TYR A 138 4.15 -10.62 -2.62
N THR A 139 4.80 -11.77 -2.35
CA THR A 139 5.63 -12.45 -3.35
C THR A 139 4.79 -12.90 -4.54
N ARG A 140 3.65 -13.55 -4.31
CA ARG A 140 2.73 -13.96 -5.38
C ARG A 140 2.17 -12.76 -6.15
N LEU A 141 1.85 -11.68 -5.45
CA LEU A 141 1.37 -10.44 -6.09
C LEU A 141 2.45 -9.81 -6.98
N GLN A 142 3.70 -9.72 -6.51
CA GLN A 142 4.79 -9.20 -7.32
C GLN A 142 5.00 -10.04 -8.59
N HIS A 143 5.12 -11.36 -8.45
CA HIS A 143 5.31 -12.25 -9.60
C HIS A 143 4.14 -12.15 -10.58
N HIS A 144 2.91 -12.09 -10.09
CA HIS A 144 1.75 -11.90 -10.96
C HIS A 144 1.82 -10.59 -11.74
N LEU A 145 2.22 -9.48 -11.12
CA LEU A 145 2.37 -8.20 -11.83
C LEU A 145 3.41 -8.31 -12.93
N GLU A 146 4.55 -8.95 -12.65
CA GLU A 146 5.61 -9.18 -13.65
C GLU A 146 5.12 -10.09 -14.79
N GLU A 147 4.40 -11.18 -14.47
CA GLU A 147 3.81 -12.12 -15.45
C GLU A 147 2.79 -11.46 -16.38
N VAL A 148 1.97 -10.52 -15.87
CA VAL A 148 1.02 -9.78 -16.72
C VAL A 148 1.62 -8.57 -17.43
N GLY A 149 2.96 -8.42 -17.37
CA GLY A 149 3.69 -7.42 -18.12
C GLY A 149 3.73 -6.03 -17.48
N VAL A 150 3.70 -5.97 -16.15
CA VAL A 150 4.11 -4.75 -15.43
C VAL A 150 5.63 -4.74 -15.33
N GLU A 151 6.27 -3.71 -15.85
CA GLU A 151 7.68 -3.47 -15.63
C GLU A 151 7.88 -2.88 -14.23
N ILE A 152 8.76 -3.47 -13.42
CA ILE A 152 9.06 -2.97 -12.08
C ILE A 152 10.55 -2.63 -11.97
N GLN A 153 10.86 -1.37 -11.77
CA GLN A 153 12.23 -0.91 -11.56
C GLN A 153 12.49 -0.71 -10.07
N PHE A 154 13.27 -1.61 -9.51
CA PHE A 154 13.70 -1.55 -8.11
C PHE A 154 14.98 -0.72 -7.92
N MET A 155 15.23 -0.30 -6.68
CA MET A 155 16.41 0.50 -6.31
C MET A 155 16.57 1.76 -7.17
N THR A 156 15.43 2.37 -7.52
CA THR A 156 15.35 3.57 -8.33
C THR A 156 14.48 4.59 -7.60
N MET A 157 15.07 5.72 -7.25
CA MET A 157 14.36 6.80 -6.56
C MET A 157 13.94 7.87 -7.56
N VAL A 158 12.68 8.25 -7.51
CA VAL A 158 12.20 9.43 -8.25
C VAL A 158 12.57 10.68 -7.47
N ASN A 159 13.27 11.59 -8.13
CA ASN A 159 13.67 12.86 -7.56
C ASN A 159 12.70 13.98 -7.91
N ASP A 160 12.10 13.92 -9.11
CA ASP A 160 11.25 14.99 -9.59
C ASP A 160 10.14 14.48 -10.52
N ILE A 161 9.07 15.25 -10.65
CA ILE A 161 8.00 15.05 -11.63
C ILE A 161 8.17 16.13 -12.71
N LEU A 162 8.31 15.70 -13.96
CA LEU A 162 8.41 16.61 -15.10
C LEU A 162 7.02 17.16 -15.41
N VAL A 163 6.85 18.46 -15.25
CA VAL A 163 5.60 19.17 -15.54
C VAL A 163 5.85 20.17 -16.68
N GLU A 164 5.05 20.07 -17.72
CA GLU A 164 5.07 20.98 -18.87
C GLU A 164 3.65 21.51 -19.11
N ASP A 165 3.50 22.82 -19.18
CA ASP A 165 2.22 23.49 -19.37
C ASP A 165 1.14 23.06 -18.36
N GLY A 166 1.53 22.83 -17.07
CA GLY A 166 0.65 22.37 -16.01
C GLY A 166 0.23 20.91 -16.10
N VAL A 167 0.88 20.11 -16.96
CA VAL A 167 0.60 18.69 -17.13
C VAL A 167 1.83 17.86 -16.78
N ALA A 168 1.66 16.88 -15.87
CA ALA A 168 2.70 15.92 -15.57
C ALA A 168 2.98 15.03 -16.79
N LYS A 169 4.22 15.04 -17.29
CA LYS A 169 4.67 14.34 -18.50
C LYS A 169 5.60 13.17 -18.23
N GLY A 170 6.22 13.15 -17.07
CA GLY A 170 7.20 12.12 -16.74
C GLY A 170 7.75 12.27 -15.34
N VAL A 171 8.75 11.45 -15.04
CA VAL A 171 9.49 11.49 -13.79
C VAL A 171 10.99 11.45 -14.07
N VAL A 172 11.78 12.08 -13.20
CA VAL A 172 13.23 12.08 -13.23
C VAL A 172 13.77 11.31 -12.04
N THR A 173 14.68 10.38 -12.28
CA THR A 173 15.27 9.55 -11.22
C THR A 173 16.52 10.16 -10.62
N ASP A 174 16.98 9.59 -9.50
CA ASP A 174 18.24 9.91 -8.85
C ASP A 174 19.49 9.60 -9.73
N LYS A 175 19.31 8.80 -10.77
CA LYS A 175 20.34 8.47 -11.75
C LYS A 175 20.34 9.40 -12.97
N GLY A 176 19.42 10.37 -13.01
CA GLY A 176 19.25 11.30 -14.12
C GLY A 176 18.50 10.70 -15.33
N GLU A 177 17.89 9.53 -15.16
CA GLU A 177 17.03 8.93 -16.18
C GLU A 177 15.65 9.61 -16.15
N THR A 178 15.05 9.80 -17.33
CA THR A 178 13.71 10.37 -17.47
C THR A 178 12.79 9.34 -18.09
N PHE A 179 11.64 9.11 -17.43
CA PHE A 179 10.57 8.25 -17.94
C PHE A 179 9.35 9.10 -18.24
N TYR A 180 8.88 9.04 -19.47
CA TYR A 180 7.67 9.74 -19.92
C TYR A 180 6.46 8.83 -19.84
N ALA A 181 5.31 9.38 -19.46
CA ALA A 181 4.03 8.67 -19.39
C ALA A 181 2.86 9.62 -19.57
N ASP A 182 1.75 9.10 -20.10
CA ASP A 182 0.50 9.85 -20.23
C ASP A 182 -0.17 10.09 -18.87
N HIS A 183 0.04 9.18 -17.92
CA HIS A 183 -0.51 9.25 -16.58
C HIS A 183 0.54 8.85 -15.54
N ILE A 184 0.63 9.62 -14.47
CA ILE A 184 1.53 9.37 -13.35
C ILE A 184 0.72 9.20 -12.08
N VAL A 185 0.92 8.08 -11.38
CA VAL A 185 0.30 7.79 -10.10
C VAL A 185 1.38 7.77 -9.02
N SER A 186 1.31 8.69 -8.08
CA SER A 186 2.24 8.76 -6.95
C SER A 186 1.67 8.00 -5.76
N GLY A 187 2.39 6.96 -5.31
CA GLY A 187 2.06 6.14 -4.15
C GLY A 187 3.21 6.02 -3.15
N VAL A 188 3.92 7.12 -2.91
CA VAL A 188 5.21 7.15 -2.19
C VAL A 188 5.11 6.86 -0.68
N GLY A 189 3.92 6.76 -0.14
CA GLY A 189 3.69 6.45 1.28
C GLY A 189 4.26 7.50 2.23
N ARG A 190 4.39 7.13 3.50
CA ARG A 190 4.79 8.07 4.55
C ARG A 190 6.24 8.55 4.43
N GLU A 191 7.14 7.72 3.94
CA GLU A 191 8.54 8.10 3.76
C GLU A 191 8.73 9.17 2.69
N GLY A 192 7.91 9.12 1.63
CA GLY A 192 7.96 10.09 0.54
C GLY A 192 7.02 11.30 0.70
N SER A 193 6.27 11.40 1.79
CA SER A 193 5.23 12.42 1.95
C SER A 193 5.76 13.85 1.93
N GLU A 194 6.90 14.11 2.57
CA GLU A 194 7.54 15.44 2.59
C GLU A 194 8.04 15.82 1.19
N TRP A 195 8.70 14.88 0.51
CA TRP A 195 9.12 15.08 -0.87
C TRP A 195 7.93 15.37 -1.79
N PHE A 196 6.87 14.56 -1.72
CA PHE A 196 5.71 14.75 -2.56
C PHE A 196 4.98 16.07 -2.28
N SER A 197 4.86 16.46 -1.00
CA SER A 197 4.31 17.77 -0.62
C SER A 197 5.13 18.94 -1.15
N LYS A 198 6.46 18.78 -1.23
CA LYS A 198 7.36 19.79 -1.82
C LYS A 198 7.11 19.88 -3.33
N ILE A 199 7.12 18.76 -4.04
CA ILE A 199 6.86 18.71 -5.49
C ILE A 199 5.51 19.36 -5.84
N CYS A 200 4.43 19.01 -5.10
CA CYS A 200 3.13 19.64 -5.34
C CYS A 200 3.17 21.17 -5.21
N LYS A 201 3.92 21.71 -4.23
CA LYS A 201 4.05 23.16 -4.05
C LYS A 201 4.93 23.86 -5.10
N GLU A 202 5.84 23.13 -5.71
CA GLU A 202 6.73 23.67 -6.75
C GLU A 202 6.04 23.74 -8.12
N HIS A 203 4.98 22.97 -8.31
CA HIS A 203 4.22 22.88 -9.56
C HIS A 203 2.78 23.38 -9.46
N ASP A 204 2.44 24.06 -8.38
CA ASP A 204 1.09 24.60 -8.09
C ASP A 204 0.79 25.91 -8.85
#